data_10b0da899d0ccd6c30177e6eccb93a7d
#
_entry.id   10b0da899d0ccd6c30177e6eccb93a7d
#
_cell.length_a   1.000
_cell.length_b   1.000
_cell.length_c   1.000
_cell.angle_alpha   90.00
_cell.angle_beta   90.00
_cell.angle_gamma   90.00
#
_symmetry.space_group_name_H-M   'P 1'
#
loop_
_entity.id
_entity.type
_entity.pdbx_description
1 polymer ?
#
loop_
_entity_poly.entity_id
_entity_poly.type
_entity_poly.pdbx_seq_one_letter_code
_entity_poly.pdbx_strand_id
1 'polypeptide(L)'
;MLQGYARHGVHERLNFAFPSPHAADMHLSLLKTKIHRATVTHSELNYEGSIAIDGLLLDATGIREFEQVHIWDVTNGARFSTYAIRADEGSGIISLNGGAARHVQVGDLVIIAAFASMSEEEADRFQPALVYVDGQNRITHTNRSIPKQAA
;
A
#
# COMPACT_ATOMS: atom_id res chain seq x y z
N MET A 1 -21.51 -26.31 -51.93
CA MET A 1 -22.51 -25.78 -50.97
C MET A 1 -22.14 -26.26 -49.59
N LEU A 2 -21.47 -25.44 -48.83
CA LEU A 2 -21.23 -25.69 -47.41
C LEU A 2 -21.39 -24.35 -46.69
N GLN A 3 -22.50 -24.25 -45.95
CA GLN A 3 -22.88 -23.07 -45.17
C GLN A 3 -21.98 -22.93 -43.94
N GLY A 4 -21.42 -21.69 -43.76
CA GLY A 4 -20.67 -21.31 -42.59
C GLY A 4 -21.58 -21.11 -41.37
N TYR A 5 -21.23 -21.74 -40.27
CA TYR A 5 -21.78 -21.44 -38.94
C TYR A 5 -21.04 -20.29 -38.31
N ALA A 6 -21.62 -19.12 -38.26
CA ALA A 6 -21.17 -18.00 -37.44
C ALA A 6 -21.50 -18.29 -35.97
N ARG A 7 -20.49 -18.47 -35.13
CA ARG A 7 -20.67 -18.53 -33.68
C ARG A 7 -20.70 -17.10 -33.13
N HIS A 8 -21.88 -16.62 -32.81
CA HIS A 8 -22.06 -15.43 -32.00
C HIS A 8 -21.85 -15.85 -30.55
N GLY A 9 -20.66 -15.54 -30.03
CA GLY A 9 -20.36 -15.59 -28.58
C GLY A 9 -20.92 -14.35 -27.92
N VAL A 10 -22.13 -14.41 -27.39
CA VAL A 10 -22.67 -13.42 -26.48
C VAL A 10 -22.09 -13.74 -25.12
N HIS A 11 -21.06 -13.00 -24.71
CA HIS A 11 -20.65 -12.94 -23.30
C HIS A 11 -21.71 -12.15 -22.53
N GLU A 12 -22.76 -12.81 -22.09
CA GLU A 12 -23.62 -12.28 -21.03
C GLU A 12 -22.75 -12.07 -19.77
N ARG A 13 -22.49 -10.83 -19.44
CA ARG A 13 -22.03 -10.48 -18.10
C ARG A 13 -23.18 -10.82 -17.17
N LEU A 14 -23.03 -11.86 -16.37
CA LEU A 14 -23.91 -12.15 -15.26
C LEU A 14 -23.82 -10.99 -14.27
N ASN A 15 -24.72 -10.03 -14.41
CA ASN A 15 -24.92 -8.97 -13.41
C ASN A 15 -25.58 -9.62 -12.19
N PHE A 16 -24.78 -10.09 -11.25
CA PHE A 16 -25.27 -10.38 -9.90
C PHE A 16 -25.50 -9.05 -9.18
N ALA A 17 -26.57 -8.37 -9.51
CA ALA A 17 -27.09 -7.30 -8.67
C ALA A 17 -27.75 -7.97 -7.46
N PHE A 18 -27.07 -8.08 -6.36
CA PHE A 18 -27.69 -8.36 -5.07
C PHE A 18 -28.43 -7.08 -4.64
N PRO A 19 -29.76 -7.06 -4.58
CA PRO A 19 -30.47 -5.95 -3.97
C PRO A 19 -30.25 -6.06 -2.45
N SER A 20 -29.20 -5.41 -1.93
CA SER A 20 -29.03 -5.27 -0.50
C SER A 20 -29.72 -3.98 -0.04
N PRO A 21 -30.66 -4.05 0.90
CA PRO A 21 -31.25 -2.85 1.52
C PRO A 21 -30.24 -2.03 2.33
N HIS A 22 -28.98 -2.48 2.46
CA HIS A 22 -27.91 -1.85 3.23
C HIS A 22 -26.70 -1.41 2.40
N ALA A 23 -26.81 -1.34 1.07
CA ALA A 23 -25.69 -0.89 0.21
C ALA A 23 -25.20 0.54 0.56
N ALA A 24 -26.05 1.36 1.21
CA ALA A 24 -25.69 2.71 1.65
C ALA A 24 -24.69 2.75 2.82
N ASP A 25 -24.56 1.63 3.57
CA ASP A 25 -23.69 1.56 4.77
C ASP A 25 -22.46 0.67 4.58
N MET A 26 -22.25 0.12 3.38
CA MET A 26 -21.09 -0.72 3.12
C MET A 26 -19.86 0.13 2.82
N HIS A 27 -18.78 -0.10 3.59
CA HIS A 27 -17.49 0.54 3.40
C HIS A 27 -16.47 -0.49 2.94
N LEU A 28 -15.68 -0.13 1.93
CA LEU A 28 -14.58 -0.92 1.41
C LEU A 28 -13.26 -0.44 2.02
N SER A 29 -12.40 -1.36 2.42
CA SER A 29 -11.03 -1.02 2.81
C SER A 29 -10.12 -1.11 1.59
N LEU A 30 -9.69 0.04 1.07
CA LEU A 30 -8.86 0.12 -0.12
C LEU A 30 -7.46 0.60 0.21
N LEU A 31 -6.48 0.16 -0.60
CA LEU A 31 -5.10 0.66 -0.53
C LEU A 31 -5.10 2.17 -0.78
N LYS A 32 -4.88 2.95 0.28
CA LYS A 32 -4.77 4.41 0.20
C LYS A 32 -3.45 4.83 -0.45
N THR A 33 -2.38 4.20 0.00
CA THR A 33 -1.02 4.55 -0.43
C THR A 33 -0.02 3.44 -0.08
N LYS A 34 1.12 3.43 -0.77
CA LYS A 34 2.27 2.63 -0.34
C LYS A 34 3.60 3.27 -0.71
N ILE A 35 4.61 3.01 0.13
CA ILE A 35 6.04 3.15 -0.22
C ILE A 35 6.52 1.77 -0.65
N HIS A 36 7.03 1.67 -1.87
CA HIS A 36 7.42 0.38 -2.45
C HIS A 36 8.92 0.12 -2.31
N ARG A 37 9.27 -0.95 -1.55
CA ARG A 37 10.63 -1.47 -1.37
C ARG A 37 11.59 -0.44 -0.76
N ALA A 38 11.15 0.24 0.31
CA ALA A 38 12.04 1.07 1.12
C ALA A 38 13.07 0.21 1.84
N THR A 39 14.27 0.72 2.01
CA THR A 39 15.36 0.07 2.76
C THR A 39 15.27 0.45 4.23
N VAL A 40 15.24 -0.54 5.11
CA VAL A 40 15.32 -0.32 6.56
C VAL A 40 16.69 0.24 6.91
N THR A 41 16.72 1.43 7.51
CA THR A 41 17.97 2.12 7.89
C THR A 41 18.35 1.90 9.35
N HIS A 42 17.36 1.70 10.23
CA HIS A 42 17.54 1.50 11.66
C HIS A 42 16.54 0.46 12.19
N SER A 43 16.93 -0.22 13.26
CA SER A 43 16.09 -1.17 13.98
C SER A 43 16.36 -1.00 15.48
N GLU A 44 15.50 -0.22 16.16
CA GLU A 44 15.75 0.32 17.51
C GLU A 44 14.83 -0.34 18.53
N LEU A 45 15.27 -1.44 19.12
CA LEU A 45 14.46 -2.24 20.05
C LEU A 45 14.00 -1.48 21.30
N ASN A 46 14.85 -0.60 21.82
CA ASN A 46 14.60 0.13 23.08
C ASN A 46 13.92 1.50 22.88
N TYR A 47 13.42 1.78 21.68
CA TYR A 47 12.64 2.96 21.37
C TYR A 47 11.15 2.73 21.66
N GLU A 48 10.36 3.80 21.78
CA GLU A 48 8.93 3.75 22.18
C GLU A 48 7.98 3.03 21.19
N GLY A 49 8.48 2.40 20.15
CA GLY A 49 7.68 1.72 19.13
C GLY A 49 7.52 2.55 17.87
N SER A 50 6.63 2.14 16.96
CA SER A 50 6.36 2.81 15.68
C SER A 50 7.30 2.45 14.54
N ILE A 51 7.06 3.10 13.39
CA ILE A 51 8.03 3.23 12.30
C ILE A 51 8.29 4.71 12.04
N ALA A 52 9.56 5.14 12.18
CA ALA A 52 9.97 6.48 11.77
C ALA A 52 10.22 6.49 10.26
N ILE A 53 9.58 7.42 9.56
CA ILE A 53 9.61 7.55 8.10
C ILE A 53 10.04 8.96 7.75
N ASP A 54 10.99 9.09 6.81
CA ASP A 54 11.41 10.38 6.23
C ASP A 54 10.20 11.25 5.90
N GLY A 55 10.21 12.51 6.35
CA GLY A 55 9.12 13.46 6.18
C GLY A 55 8.69 13.65 4.72
N LEU A 56 9.64 13.66 3.77
CA LEU A 56 9.31 13.76 2.34
C LEU A 56 8.52 12.55 1.83
N LEU A 57 8.79 11.35 2.37
CA LEU A 57 8.02 10.15 2.03
C LEU A 57 6.61 10.19 2.60
N LEU A 58 6.45 10.69 3.84
CA LEU A 58 5.13 10.91 4.43
C LEU A 58 4.31 11.90 3.61
N ASP A 59 4.92 13.01 3.20
CA ASP A 59 4.24 14.03 2.39
C ASP A 59 3.85 13.50 1.01
N ALA A 60 4.73 12.76 0.35
CA ALA A 60 4.46 12.18 -0.96
C ALA A 60 3.36 11.10 -0.94
N THR A 61 3.23 10.38 0.16
CA THR A 61 2.23 9.33 0.35
C THR A 61 0.93 9.83 0.96
N GLY A 62 0.96 10.97 1.65
CA GLY A 62 -0.16 11.46 2.46
C GLY A 62 -0.43 10.60 3.71
N ILE A 63 0.56 9.81 4.16
CA ILE A 63 0.52 9.13 5.47
C ILE A 63 0.72 10.19 6.55
N ARG A 64 -0.17 10.18 7.54
CA ARG A 64 -0.10 11.10 8.69
C ARG A 64 0.71 10.50 9.84
N GLU A 65 1.25 11.35 10.70
CA GLU A 65 1.74 10.87 11.99
C GLU A 65 0.63 10.16 12.76
N PHE A 66 1.03 9.07 13.43
CA PHE A 66 0.17 8.15 14.18
C PHE A 66 -0.84 7.36 13.33
N GLU A 67 -0.81 7.49 12.02
CA GLU A 67 -1.61 6.65 11.14
C GLU A 67 -1.10 5.21 11.19
N GLN A 68 -2.04 4.26 11.28
CA GLN A 68 -1.71 2.85 11.19
C GLN A 68 -1.15 2.50 9.81
N VAL A 69 -0.03 1.81 9.79
CA VAL A 69 0.60 1.30 8.58
C VAL A 69 0.86 -0.20 8.69
N HIS A 70 0.75 -0.87 7.56
CA HIS A 70 1.14 -2.27 7.40
C HIS A 70 2.55 -2.31 6.83
N ILE A 71 3.38 -3.15 7.42
CA ILE A 71 4.76 -3.38 6.99
C ILE A 71 4.84 -4.80 6.44
N TRP A 72 5.30 -4.93 5.21
CA TRP A 72 5.56 -6.20 4.57
C TRP A 72 7.03 -6.28 4.22
N ASP A 73 7.76 -7.09 4.95
CA ASP A 73 9.18 -7.32 4.70
C ASP A 73 9.34 -8.26 3.51
N VAL A 74 9.89 -7.75 2.44
CA VAL A 74 10.12 -8.50 1.19
C VAL A 74 11.29 -9.46 1.34
N THR A 75 12.24 -9.15 2.23
CA THR A 75 13.46 -9.92 2.43
C THR A 75 13.20 -11.20 3.20
N ASN A 76 12.40 -11.14 4.27
CA ASN A 76 12.15 -12.29 5.16
C ASN A 76 10.69 -12.79 5.18
N GLY A 77 9.76 -12.05 4.57
CA GLY A 77 8.34 -12.39 4.48
C GLY A 77 7.50 -12.00 5.71
N ALA A 78 8.07 -11.34 6.72
CA ALA A 78 7.32 -10.87 7.89
C ALA A 78 6.24 -9.85 7.49
N ARG A 79 5.09 -9.93 8.16
CA ARG A 79 3.97 -9.02 7.94
C ARG A 79 3.38 -8.61 9.28
N PHE A 80 3.35 -7.32 9.54
CA PHE A 80 2.86 -6.77 10.80
C PHE A 80 2.32 -5.34 10.59
N SER A 81 1.72 -4.78 11.63
CA SER A 81 1.21 -3.42 11.63
C SER A 81 1.83 -2.63 12.77
N THR A 82 2.01 -1.35 12.54
CA THR A 82 2.44 -0.37 13.54
C THR A 82 1.85 1.00 13.18
N TYR A 83 2.35 2.08 13.72
CA TYR A 83 1.96 3.45 13.37
C TYR A 83 3.17 4.27 12.92
N ALA A 84 2.95 5.25 12.06
CA ALA A 84 4.00 6.10 11.52
C ALA A 84 4.34 7.24 12.47
N ILE A 85 5.62 7.58 12.55
CA ILE A 85 6.10 8.86 13.11
C ILE A 85 7.01 9.55 12.08
N ARG A 86 7.11 10.87 12.16
CA ARG A 86 7.90 11.66 11.21
C ARG A 86 9.37 11.68 11.62
N ALA A 87 10.24 11.32 10.70
CA ALA A 87 11.67 11.59 10.77
C ALA A 87 12.02 12.86 9.97
N ASP A 88 13.26 13.35 10.11
CA ASP A 88 13.75 14.54 9.41
C ASP A 88 13.59 14.41 7.90
N GLU A 89 13.14 15.47 7.25
CA GLU A 89 12.91 15.54 5.82
C GLU A 89 14.22 15.34 5.04
N GLY A 90 14.17 14.46 4.03
CA GLY A 90 15.33 14.16 3.19
C GLY A 90 16.40 13.31 3.87
N SER A 91 16.14 12.81 5.09
CA SER A 91 17.06 11.94 5.82
C SER A 91 17.20 10.55 5.23
N GLY A 92 16.19 10.09 4.48
CA GLY A 92 16.07 8.72 4.00
C GLY A 92 15.80 7.70 5.10
N ILE A 93 15.45 8.15 6.32
CA ILE A 93 15.22 7.27 7.48
C ILE A 93 13.96 6.43 7.26
N ILE A 94 14.15 5.13 7.45
CA ILE A 94 13.11 4.12 7.69
C ILE A 94 13.57 3.31 8.89
N SER A 95 13.04 3.63 10.07
CA SER A 95 13.44 3.03 11.35
C SER A 95 12.29 2.27 11.98
N LEU A 96 12.47 0.97 12.19
CA LEU A 96 11.49 0.13 12.90
C LEU A 96 11.86 0.10 14.38
N ASN A 97 10.89 0.46 15.24
CA ASN A 97 11.14 0.74 16.65
C ASN A 97 10.36 -0.23 17.56
N GLY A 98 10.89 -0.46 18.76
CA GLY A 98 10.25 -1.28 19.78
C GLY A 98 9.99 -2.72 19.30
N GLY A 99 8.79 -3.22 19.51
CA GLY A 99 8.40 -4.58 19.11
C GLY A 99 8.53 -4.85 17.61
N ALA A 100 8.34 -3.83 16.76
CA ALA A 100 8.49 -3.93 15.30
C ALA A 100 9.95 -4.26 14.90
N ALA A 101 10.92 -3.80 15.65
CA ALA A 101 12.36 -4.08 15.43
C ALA A 101 12.71 -5.57 15.48
N ARG A 102 11.85 -6.42 16.11
CA ARG A 102 12.06 -7.88 16.14
C ARG A 102 11.78 -8.55 14.81
N HIS A 103 11.09 -7.90 13.90
CA HIS A 103 10.63 -8.47 12.64
C HIS A 103 11.50 -8.11 11.44
N VAL A 104 12.45 -7.19 11.60
CA VAL A 104 13.28 -6.65 10.52
C VAL A 104 14.74 -6.55 10.91
N GLN A 105 15.59 -6.44 9.90
CA GLN A 105 17.00 -6.10 10.05
C GLN A 105 17.33 -4.85 9.21
N VAL A 106 18.37 -4.12 9.61
CA VAL A 106 18.90 -3.03 8.79
C VAL A 106 19.34 -3.58 7.43
N GLY A 107 18.89 -2.94 6.35
CA GLY A 107 19.10 -3.38 4.98
C GLY A 107 17.96 -4.19 4.38
N ASP A 108 17.00 -4.65 5.17
CA ASP A 108 15.80 -5.31 4.64
C ASP A 108 15.00 -4.35 3.75
N LEU A 109 14.32 -4.93 2.76
CA LEU A 109 13.42 -4.20 1.89
C LEU A 109 11.98 -4.38 2.37
N VAL A 110 11.32 -3.27 2.68
CA VAL A 110 9.95 -3.28 3.18
C VAL A 110 8.99 -2.52 2.26
N ILE A 111 7.75 -3.00 2.20
CA ILE A 111 6.63 -2.25 1.64
C ILE A 111 5.86 -1.70 2.84
N ILE A 112 5.63 -0.38 2.83
CA ILE A 112 4.85 0.32 3.85
C ILE A 112 3.54 0.74 3.20
N ALA A 113 2.40 0.26 3.71
CA ALA A 113 1.10 0.51 3.11
C ALA A 113 0.10 1.05 4.14
N ALA A 114 -0.71 2.01 3.73
CA ALA A 114 -1.86 2.47 4.49
C ALA A 114 -3.15 2.20 3.70
N PHE A 115 -4.23 1.91 4.43
CA PHE A 115 -5.55 1.66 3.88
C PHE A 115 -6.53 2.71 4.40
N ALA A 116 -7.56 2.98 3.63
CA ALA A 116 -8.66 3.85 4.06
C ALA A 116 -10.00 3.14 3.81
N SER A 117 -10.95 3.42 4.70
CA SER A 117 -12.34 2.97 4.55
C SER A 117 -13.08 4.00 3.69
N MET A 118 -13.76 3.52 2.65
CA MET A 118 -14.45 4.36 1.66
C MET A 118 -15.81 3.75 1.33
N SER A 119 -16.80 4.60 1.06
CA SER A 119 -18.03 4.14 0.43
C SER A 119 -17.76 3.63 -1.00
N GLU A 120 -18.68 2.88 -1.58
CA GLU A 120 -18.55 2.44 -2.99
C GLU A 120 -18.41 3.62 -3.95
N GLU A 121 -19.17 4.69 -3.72
CA GLU A 121 -19.12 5.90 -4.56
C GLU A 121 -17.76 6.61 -4.49
N GLU A 122 -17.14 6.68 -3.31
CA GLU A 122 -15.79 7.21 -3.13
C GLU A 122 -14.76 6.30 -3.79
N ALA A 123 -14.91 4.98 -3.63
CA ALA A 123 -14.01 3.96 -4.18
C ALA A 123 -13.94 4.00 -5.71
N ASP A 124 -15.07 4.24 -6.39
CA ASP A 124 -15.15 4.33 -7.86
C ASP A 124 -14.28 5.48 -8.44
N ARG A 125 -14.04 6.52 -7.64
CA ARG A 125 -13.26 7.71 -8.04
C ARG A 125 -11.86 7.75 -7.43
N PHE A 126 -11.58 6.84 -6.50
CA PHE A 126 -10.34 6.85 -5.75
C PHE A 126 -9.18 6.25 -6.55
N GLN A 127 -8.01 6.86 -6.39
CA GLN A 127 -6.75 6.34 -6.92
C GLN A 127 -5.67 6.41 -5.82
N PRO A 128 -4.95 5.31 -5.54
CA PRO A 128 -3.92 5.30 -4.51
C PRO A 128 -2.70 6.14 -4.90
N ALA A 129 -1.96 6.63 -3.91
CA ALA A 129 -0.63 7.19 -4.12
C ALA A 129 0.43 6.09 -3.95
N LEU A 130 1.15 5.78 -5.02
CA LEU A 130 2.20 4.76 -5.01
C LEU A 130 3.55 5.46 -5.17
N VAL A 131 4.40 5.35 -4.15
CA VAL A 131 5.71 5.99 -4.10
C VAL A 131 6.79 4.93 -4.23
N TYR A 132 7.70 5.12 -5.17
CA TYR A 132 8.83 4.24 -5.45
C TYR A 132 10.13 4.95 -5.07
N VAL A 133 11.04 4.22 -4.44
CA VAL A 133 12.28 4.77 -3.91
C VAL A 133 13.50 3.99 -4.40
N ASP A 134 14.66 4.62 -4.31
CA ASP A 134 15.96 3.98 -4.52
C ASP A 134 16.50 3.35 -3.22
N GLY A 135 17.70 2.78 -3.26
CA GLY A 135 18.35 2.16 -2.11
C GLY A 135 18.73 3.12 -0.97
N GLN A 136 18.63 4.43 -1.16
CA GLN A 136 18.80 5.48 -0.16
C GLN A 136 17.45 6.09 0.27
N ASN A 137 16.34 5.44 -0.08
CA ASN A 137 14.98 5.89 0.20
C ASN A 137 14.61 7.25 -0.43
N ARG A 138 15.26 7.63 -1.53
CA ARG A 138 14.88 8.81 -2.29
C ARG A 138 13.82 8.46 -3.30
N ILE A 139 12.82 9.33 -3.44
CA ILE A 139 11.73 9.13 -4.39
C ILE A 139 12.28 9.14 -5.81
N THR A 140 12.08 8.05 -6.54
CA THR A 140 12.43 7.93 -7.97
C THR A 140 11.26 8.33 -8.86
N HIS A 141 10.05 7.92 -8.51
CA HIS A 141 8.83 8.27 -9.21
C HIS A 141 7.60 7.95 -8.35
N THR A 142 6.46 8.46 -8.77
CA THR A 142 5.16 8.14 -8.18
C THR A 142 4.20 7.62 -9.24
N ASN A 143 3.21 6.83 -8.84
CA ASN A 143 2.17 6.33 -9.72
C ASN A 143 0.81 6.32 -9.01
N ARG A 144 -0.27 6.17 -9.75
CA ARG A 144 -1.65 6.03 -9.24
C ARG A 144 -2.30 4.71 -9.63
N SER A 145 -1.60 3.86 -10.35
CA SER A 145 -2.06 2.55 -10.77
C SER A 145 -0.92 1.53 -10.71
N ILE A 146 -1.27 0.28 -10.49
CA ILE A 146 -0.34 -0.85 -10.59
C ILE A 146 -0.51 -1.45 -11.99
N PRO A 147 0.59 -1.65 -12.76
CA PRO A 147 0.51 -2.31 -14.06
C PRO A 147 -0.17 -3.68 -13.94
N LYS A 148 -0.98 -4.02 -14.93
CA LYS A 148 -1.54 -5.38 -15.01
C LYS A 148 -0.41 -6.38 -15.15
N GLN A 149 -0.49 -7.45 -14.37
CA GLN A 149 0.45 -8.55 -14.51
C GLN A 149 0.20 -9.22 -15.88
N ALA A 150 1.25 -9.31 -16.69
CA ALA A 150 1.19 -10.06 -17.93
C ALA A 150 1.18 -11.57 -17.63
N ALA A 151 0.50 -12.34 -18.48
CA ALA A 151 0.47 -13.79 -18.39
C ALA A 151 1.79 -14.40 -18.89
#